data_e1e45af68f32075baa8c0e0024071e2e
#
_entry.id   e1e45af68f32075baa8c0e0024071e2e
#
_cell.length_a   1.000
_cell.length_b   1.000
_cell.length_c   1.000
_cell.angle_alpha   90.00
_cell.angle_beta   90.00
_cell.angle_gamma   90.00
#
_symmetry.space_group_name_H-M   'P 1'
#
loop_
_entity.id
_entity.type
_entity.pdbx_description
1 polymer ?
#
loop_
_entity_poly.entity_id
_entity_poly.type
_entity_poly.pdbx_seq_one_letter_code
_entity_poly.pdbx_strand_id
1 'polypeptide(L)'
;MSSLPTLRAIALIAPRLDAGPALRAIQACAERLAPAGYYLAAGPWHDAQMLPQLAALRPAAALVIGPLDEPAVRECVAALEIPVVETWSASAHPLDSAIVIDNEEAGRAAARHLSEKRHALVACISADNPWERARRAGFISAAASLGLELVADIVQPEVQQMNDGRMAFLRLLATNTIFDAVFCTSDLLAAAAVSEAHNRDLHVPQDLAVLGFTDDGSAAQWAQGLTTLGVDAAGLGARAAQLLLDRLQGELGASQWETLDVVFQARLST
;
A
#
# COMPACT_ATOMS: atom_id res chain seq x y z
N MET A 1 4.27 -41.98 -19.16
CA MET A 1 4.26 -40.55 -19.54
C MET A 1 3.49 -39.83 -18.44
N SER A 2 4.18 -39.11 -17.55
CA SER A 2 3.53 -38.29 -16.52
C SER A 2 2.82 -37.13 -17.24
N SER A 3 1.49 -37.09 -17.17
CA SER A 3 0.75 -35.93 -17.66
C SER A 3 1.19 -34.71 -16.87
N LEU A 4 1.62 -33.67 -17.57
CA LEU A 4 1.89 -32.37 -16.92
C LEU A 4 0.61 -31.98 -16.15
N PRO A 5 0.75 -31.48 -14.90
CA PRO A 5 -0.40 -31.02 -14.15
C PRO A 5 -1.11 -29.91 -14.94
N THR A 6 -2.43 -29.97 -15.00
CA THR A 6 -3.23 -28.90 -15.62
C THR A 6 -3.09 -27.67 -14.76
N LEU A 7 -2.33 -26.68 -15.22
CA LEU A 7 -2.16 -25.40 -14.55
C LEU A 7 -3.47 -24.61 -14.61
N ARG A 8 -3.88 -24.02 -13.48
CA ARG A 8 -5.10 -23.25 -13.34
C ARG A 8 -4.77 -21.78 -13.04
N ALA A 9 -5.38 -20.89 -13.79
CA ALA A 9 -5.17 -19.46 -13.62
C ALA A 9 -5.92 -18.91 -12.40
N ILE A 10 -5.27 -18.01 -11.66
CA ILE A 10 -5.89 -17.07 -10.73
C ILE A 10 -5.74 -15.69 -11.32
N ALA A 11 -6.85 -14.97 -11.51
CA ALA A 11 -6.80 -13.62 -12.06
C ALA A 11 -6.17 -12.66 -11.05
N LEU A 12 -5.16 -11.91 -11.48
CA LEU A 12 -4.58 -10.82 -10.71
C LEU A 12 -5.18 -9.49 -11.21
N ILE A 13 -6.03 -8.88 -10.40
CA ILE A 13 -6.67 -7.60 -10.68
C ILE A 13 -5.97 -6.53 -9.86
N ALA A 14 -5.27 -5.64 -10.53
CA ALA A 14 -4.54 -4.55 -9.89
C ALA A 14 -4.65 -3.28 -10.74
N PRO A 15 -4.80 -2.10 -10.13
CA PRO A 15 -4.82 -0.85 -10.88
C PRO A 15 -3.48 -0.59 -11.56
N ARG A 16 -2.40 -1.09 -10.95
CA ARG A 16 -1.01 -0.98 -11.46
C ARG A 16 -0.20 -2.17 -10.95
N LEU A 17 0.79 -2.57 -11.77
CA LEU A 17 1.78 -3.62 -11.46
C LEU A 17 3.21 -3.03 -11.44
N ASP A 18 3.34 -1.81 -11.01
CA ASP A 18 4.61 -1.15 -10.81
C ASP A 18 5.28 -1.59 -9.48
N ALA A 19 6.54 -1.27 -9.34
CA ALA A 19 7.38 -1.67 -8.22
C ALA A 19 6.75 -1.38 -6.83
N GLY A 20 7.38 -1.88 -5.81
CA GLY A 20 7.01 -1.61 -4.42
C GLY A 20 6.41 -2.79 -3.67
N PRO A 21 5.76 -2.53 -2.52
CA PRO A 21 5.28 -3.58 -1.63
C PRO A 21 4.25 -4.50 -2.28
N ALA A 22 3.41 -3.99 -3.18
CA ALA A 22 2.43 -4.80 -3.91
C ALA A 22 3.08 -5.92 -4.72
N LEU A 23 4.23 -5.63 -5.36
CA LEU A 23 4.97 -6.64 -6.11
C LEU A 23 5.51 -7.76 -5.21
N ARG A 24 6.00 -7.43 -4.00
CA ARG A 24 6.44 -8.44 -3.01
C ARG A 24 5.29 -9.33 -2.56
N ALA A 25 4.11 -8.74 -2.33
CA ALA A 25 2.91 -9.51 -1.99
C ALA A 25 2.49 -10.44 -3.14
N ILE A 26 2.50 -9.94 -4.37
CA ILE A 26 2.18 -10.73 -5.57
C ILE A 26 3.17 -11.89 -5.72
N GLN A 27 4.47 -11.64 -5.54
CA GLN A 27 5.51 -12.67 -5.62
C GLN A 27 5.29 -13.77 -4.55
N ALA A 28 5.13 -13.39 -3.29
CA ALA A 28 4.90 -14.35 -2.20
C ALA A 28 3.60 -15.16 -2.41
N CYS A 29 2.56 -14.50 -2.93
CA CYS A 29 1.32 -15.17 -3.31
C CYS A 29 1.58 -16.21 -4.41
N ALA A 30 2.27 -15.85 -5.49
CA ALA A 30 2.60 -16.75 -6.60
C ALA A 30 3.44 -17.96 -6.13
N GLU A 31 4.45 -17.72 -5.29
CA GLU A 31 5.30 -18.78 -4.72
C GLU A 31 4.49 -19.77 -3.87
N ARG A 32 3.49 -19.29 -3.13
CA ARG A 32 2.61 -20.13 -2.32
C ARG A 32 1.60 -20.92 -3.15
N LEU A 33 1.11 -20.37 -4.26
CA LEU A 33 0.13 -20.97 -5.17
C LEU A 33 0.75 -22.04 -6.09
N ALA A 34 2.00 -21.85 -6.51
CA ALA A 34 2.66 -22.70 -7.51
C ALA A 34 2.69 -24.20 -7.16
N PRO A 35 3.02 -24.64 -5.91
CA PRO A 35 3.01 -26.07 -5.56
C PRO A 35 1.63 -26.72 -5.67
N ALA A 36 0.54 -25.93 -5.56
CA ALA A 36 -0.84 -26.40 -5.71
C ALA A 36 -1.32 -26.40 -7.17
N GLY A 37 -0.45 -26.06 -8.14
CA GLY A 37 -0.77 -26.04 -9.56
C GLY A 37 -1.49 -24.79 -10.04
N TYR A 38 -1.42 -23.69 -9.30
CA TYR A 38 -2.01 -22.40 -9.69
C TYR A 38 -0.93 -21.41 -10.09
N TYR A 39 -1.29 -20.48 -10.98
CA TYR A 39 -0.43 -19.33 -11.36
C TYR A 39 -1.26 -18.06 -11.43
N LEU A 40 -0.63 -16.93 -11.16
CA LEU A 40 -1.25 -15.61 -11.31
C LEU A 40 -1.23 -15.19 -12.78
N ALA A 41 -2.39 -14.84 -13.31
CA ALA A 41 -2.54 -14.26 -14.64
C ALA A 41 -2.88 -12.79 -14.50
N ALA A 42 -1.93 -11.91 -14.86
CA ALA A 42 -2.11 -10.48 -14.85
C ALA A 42 -2.60 -9.98 -16.22
N GLY A 43 -3.48 -8.98 -16.18
CA GLY A 43 -3.97 -8.30 -17.37
C GLY A 43 -4.56 -6.94 -16.99
N PRO A 44 -4.87 -6.08 -17.97
CA PRO A 44 -5.44 -4.76 -17.72
C PRO A 44 -6.94 -4.84 -17.38
N TRP A 45 -7.30 -5.69 -16.41
CA TRP A 45 -8.68 -5.99 -16.00
C TRP A 45 -9.42 -4.81 -15.37
N HIS A 46 -8.71 -3.73 -15.05
CA HIS A 46 -9.29 -2.45 -14.66
C HIS A 46 -9.91 -1.68 -15.83
N ASP A 47 -9.60 -2.06 -17.08
CA ASP A 47 -10.23 -1.53 -18.29
C ASP A 47 -11.47 -2.36 -18.64
N ALA A 48 -12.64 -1.72 -18.65
CA ALA A 48 -13.90 -2.37 -18.97
C ALA A 48 -13.90 -3.06 -20.35
N GLN A 49 -13.11 -2.58 -21.32
CA GLN A 49 -12.98 -3.18 -22.64
C GLN A 49 -12.26 -4.55 -22.59
N MET A 50 -11.49 -4.82 -21.54
CA MET A 50 -10.75 -6.06 -21.36
C MET A 50 -11.49 -7.13 -20.54
N LEU A 51 -12.65 -6.81 -19.97
CA LEU A 51 -13.45 -7.73 -19.16
C LEU A 51 -13.90 -9.00 -19.88
N PRO A 52 -14.25 -8.98 -21.19
CA PRO A 52 -14.53 -10.22 -21.91
C PRO A 52 -13.35 -11.21 -21.94
N GLN A 53 -12.12 -10.71 -21.92
CA GLN A 53 -10.92 -11.54 -21.88
C GLN A 53 -10.71 -12.15 -20.47
N LEU A 54 -11.05 -11.40 -19.39
CA LEU A 54 -11.07 -11.94 -18.04
C LEU A 54 -12.05 -13.11 -17.93
N ALA A 55 -13.26 -12.96 -18.45
CA ALA A 55 -14.26 -14.03 -18.47
C ALA A 55 -13.80 -15.23 -19.32
N ALA A 56 -13.16 -14.99 -20.48
CA ALA A 56 -12.63 -16.03 -21.36
C ALA A 56 -11.45 -16.81 -20.72
N LEU A 57 -10.68 -16.19 -19.82
CA LEU A 57 -9.61 -16.84 -19.06
C LEU A 57 -10.15 -17.97 -18.17
N ARG A 58 -11.41 -17.89 -17.74
CA ARG A 58 -12.03 -18.82 -16.77
C ARG A 58 -11.16 -19.05 -15.54
N PRO A 59 -10.79 -17.99 -14.82
CA PRO A 59 -9.90 -18.13 -13.67
C PRO A 59 -10.57 -18.97 -12.58
N ALA A 60 -9.76 -19.69 -11.81
CA ALA A 60 -10.25 -20.49 -10.69
C ALA A 60 -10.61 -19.61 -9.48
N ALA A 61 -9.95 -18.44 -9.35
CA ALA A 61 -10.14 -17.45 -8.30
C ALA A 61 -9.61 -16.09 -8.76
N ALA A 62 -9.79 -15.05 -7.95
CA ALA A 62 -9.21 -13.73 -8.18
C ALA A 62 -8.47 -13.20 -6.95
N LEU A 63 -7.26 -12.66 -7.17
CA LEU A 63 -6.52 -11.82 -6.23
C LEU A 63 -6.65 -10.38 -6.68
N VAL A 64 -7.15 -9.52 -5.79
CA VAL A 64 -7.36 -8.10 -6.06
C VAL A 64 -6.40 -7.27 -5.21
N ILE A 65 -5.67 -6.35 -5.82
CA ILE A 65 -4.82 -5.38 -5.15
C ILE A 65 -5.60 -4.06 -5.03
N GLY A 66 -6.05 -3.76 -3.82
CA GLY A 66 -6.92 -2.62 -3.53
C GLY A 66 -8.40 -2.98 -3.50
N PRO A 67 -9.28 -1.96 -3.36
CA PRO A 67 -10.71 -2.19 -3.34
C PRO A 67 -11.24 -2.48 -4.74
N LEU A 68 -12.18 -3.40 -4.85
CA LEU A 68 -12.89 -3.70 -6.08
C LEU A 68 -14.14 -2.81 -6.21
N ASP A 69 -13.90 -1.50 -6.41
CA ASP A 69 -14.95 -0.48 -6.40
C ASP A 69 -15.44 -0.07 -7.80
N GLU A 70 -14.66 -0.38 -8.87
CA GLU A 70 -15.10 -0.10 -10.25
C GLU A 70 -16.31 -0.99 -10.60
N PRO A 71 -17.50 -0.40 -10.85
CA PRO A 71 -18.73 -1.17 -10.97
C PRO A 71 -18.68 -2.27 -12.05
N ALA A 72 -18.17 -1.94 -13.25
CA ALA A 72 -18.10 -2.88 -14.36
C ALA A 72 -17.18 -4.07 -14.06
N VAL A 73 -16.03 -3.80 -13.42
CA VAL A 73 -15.07 -4.85 -13.02
C VAL A 73 -15.68 -5.72 -11.94
N ARG A 74 -16.31 -5.09 -10.93
CA ARG A 74 -16.98 -5.79 -9.83
C ARG A 74 -18.08 -6.72 -10.32
N GLU A 75 -18.96 -6.21 -11.19
CA GLU A 75 -20.05 -7.01 -11.79
C GLU A 75 -19.50 -8.18 -12.60
N CYS A 76 -18.46 -7.96 -13.40
CA CYS A 76 -17.83 -9.01 -14.18
C CYS A 76 -17.25 -10.11 -13.27
N VAL A 77 -16.49 -9.73 -12.22
CA VAL A 77 -15.90 -10.68 -11.28
C VAL A 77 -16.97 -11.43 -10.49
N ALA A 78 -18.01 -10.73 -10.02
CA ALA A 78 -19.15 -11.35 -9.32
C ALA A 78 -19.86 -12.41 -10.18
N ALA A 79 -20.04 -12.14 -11.48
CA ALA A 79 -20.67 -13.07 -12.42
C ALA A 79 -19.84 -14.34 -12.69
N LEU A 80 -18.55 -14.36 -12.33
CA LEU A 80 -17.71 -15.56 -12.44
C LEU A 80 -17.96 -16.58 -11.33
N GLU A 81 -18.60 -16.17 -10.23
CA GLU A 81 -18.91 -17.03 -9.06
C GLU A 81 -17.69 -17.77 -8.50
N ILE A 82 -16.53 -17.10 -8.50
CA ILE A 82 -15.24 -17.63 -8.05
C ILE A 82 -14.84 -17.03 -6.71
N PRO A 83 -13.95 -17.71 -5.93
CA PRO A 83 -13.32 -17.10 -4.76
C PRO A 83 -12.57 -15.80 -5.09
N VAL A 84 -12.73 -14.78 -4.26
CA VAL A 84 -12.08 -13.47 -4.42
C VAL A 84 -11.42 -13.06 -3.11
N VAL A 85 -10.16 -12.62 -3.16
CA VAL A 85 -9.49 -12.02 -2.01
C VAL A 85 -9.03 -10.61 -2.39
N GLU A 86 -9.64 -9.59 -1.74
CA GLU A 86 -9.19 -8.19 -1.82
C GLU A 86 -8.05 -7.96 -0.82
N THR A 87 -7.01 -7.22 -1.21
CA THR A 87 -5.81 -7.01 -0.38
C THR A 87 -5.43 -5.54 -0.27
N TRP A 88 -4.66 -5.16 0.76
CA TRP A 88 -4.21 -3.81 1.12
C TRP A 88 -5.33 -2.91 1.66
N SER A 89 -6.38 -2.75 0.96
CA SER A 89 -7.67 -2.21 1.36
C SER A 89 -8.76 -2.96 0.61
N ALA A 90 -9.97 -2.92 1.11
CA ALA A 90 -11.09 -3.59 0.48
C ALA A 90 -12.23 -2.60 0.24
N SER A 91 -13.13 -2.97 -0.66
CA SER A 91 -14.40 -2.30 -0.82
C SER A 91 -15.22 -2.38 0.48
N ALA A 92 -16.19 -1.47 0.67
CA ALA A 92 -17.04 -1.47 1.85
C ALA A 92 -17.78 -2.81 2.04
N HIS A 93 -18.03 -3.51 0.94
CA HIS A 93 -18.66 -4.82 0.91
C HIS A 93 -17.89 -5.72 -0.05
N PRO A 94 -16.81 -6.40 0.40
CA PRO A 94 -16.04 -7.32 -0.45
C PRO A 94 -16.92 -8.41 -1.05
N LEU A 95 -16.57 -8.88 -2.25
CA LEU A 95 -17.33 -9.97 -2.89
C LEU A 95 -17.19 -11.28 -2.10
N ASP A 96 -16.04 -11.52 -1.50
CA ASP A 96 -15.76 -12.70 -0.70
C ASP A 96 -14.86 -12.32 0.49
N SER A 97 -13.56 -12.52 0.43
CA SER A 97 -12.64 -12.32 1.56
C SER A 97 -11.74 -11.10 1.35
N ALA A 98 -11.22 -10.54 2.44
CA ALA A 98 -10.32 -9.41 2.41
C ALA A 98 -9.19 -9.53 3.44
N ILE A 99 -7.99 -9.08 3.06
CA ILE A 99 -6.86 -8.86 3.97
C ILE A 99 -6.41 -7.42 3.81
N VAL A 100 -6.67 -6.60 4.82
CA VAL A 100 -6.49 -5.15 4.74
C VAL A 100 -5.45 -4.65 5.72
N ILE A 101 -4.97 -3.44 5.47
CA ILE A 101 -4.18 -2.64 6.38
C ILE A 101 -5.07 -1.50 6.85
N ASP A 102 -5.13 -1.26 8.16
CA ASP A 102 -5.80 -0.05 8.68
C ASP A 102 -4.94 1.18 8.39
N ASN A 103 -5.19 1.78 7.23
CA ASN A 103 -4.45 2.94 6.78
C ASN A 103 -4.72 4.19 7.64
N GLU A 104 -5.92 4.34 8.21
CA GLU A 104 -6.18 5.45 9.13
C GLU A 104 -5.41 5.26 10.43
N GLU A 105 -5.41 4.04 11.00
CA GLU A 105 -4.62 3.73 12.19
C GLU A 105 -3.13 3.90 11.94
N ALA A 106 -2.63 3.55 10.76
CA ALA A 106 -1.25 3.82 10.37
C ALA A 106 -0.94 5.33 10.40
N GLY A 107 -1.84 6.15 9.90
CA GLY A 107 -1.72 7.62 10.00
C GLY A 107 -1.74 8.12 11.45
N ARG A 108 -2.66 7.60 12.28
CA ARG A 108 -2.71 7.90 13.72
C ARG A 108 -1.41 7.50 14.43
N ALA A 109 -0.86 6.34 14.08
CA ALA A 109 0.42 5.86 14.63
C ALA A 109 1.58 6.78 14.25
N ALA A 110 1.61 7.29 13.02
CA ALA A 110 2.59 8.28 12.58
C ALA A 110 2.53 9.56 13.43
N ALA A 111 1.33 10.09 13.66
CA ALA A 111 1.15 11.28 14.50
C ALA A 111 1.59 11.04 15.96
N ARG A 112 1.22 9.88 16.55
CA ARG A 112 1.68 9.52 17.91
C ARG A 112 3.19 9.50 17.99
N HIS A 113 3.87 8.87 17.04
CA HIS A 113 5.32 8.82 17.03
C HIS A 113 5.96 10.21 17.01
N LEU A 114 5.52 11.11 16.13
CA LEU A 114 6.07 12.47 16.07
C LEU A 114 5.80 13.26 17.37
N SER A 115 4.61 13.08 17.98
CA SER A 115 4.30 13.67 19.28
C SER A 115 5.21 13.14 20.41
N GLU A 116 5.45 11.82 20.46
CA GLU A 116 6.35 11.17 21.43
C GLU A 116 7.79 11.65 21.28
N LYS A 117 8.20 11.97 20.04
CA LYS A 117 9.50 12.60 19.72
C LYS A 117 9.53 14.10 20.02
N ARG A 118 8.42 14.70 20.51
CA ARG A 118 8.27 16.09 20.89
C ARG A 118 8.36 17.08 19.72
N HIS A 119 8.02 16.64 18.53
CA HIS A 119 7.77 17.56 17.44
C HIS A 119 6.51 18.36 17.71
N ALA A 120 6.43 19.57 17.16
CA ALA A 120 5.30 20.46 17.37
C ALA A 120 4.67 20.97 16.08
N LEU A 121 5.49 21.30 15.10
CA LEU A 121 5.09 21.87 13.81
C LEU A 121 5.28 20.83 12.71
N VAL A 122 4.20 20.16 12.34
CA VAL A 122 4.30 19.03 11.41
C VAL A 122 3.72 19.34 10.04
N ALA A 123 4.31 18.75 9.02
CA ALA A 123 3.77 18.75 7.66
C ALA A 123 3.38 17.33 7.23
N CYS A 124 2.51 17.24 6.22
CA CYS A 124 2.15 15.99 5.59
C CYS A 124 2.35 16.07 4.06
N ILE A 125 2.91 15.02 3.48
CA ILE A 125 2.99 14.84 2.03
C ILE A 125 2.35 13.49 1.66
N SER A 126 1.36 13.50 0.77
CA SER A 126 0.65 12.30 0.33
C SER A 126 0.45 12.26 -1.18
N ALA A 127 0.26 11.05 -1.74
CA ALA A 127 -0.31 10.91 -3.08
C ALA A 127 -1.85 10.89 -3.02
N ASP A 128 -2.48 11.17 -4.17
CA ASP A 128 -3.93 11.19 -4.32
C ASP A 128 -4.47 9.80 -4.72
N ASN A 129 -4.31 8.83 -3.84
CA ASN A 129 -4.93 7.52 -3.98
C ASN A 129 -5.68 7.12 -2.69
N PRO A 130 -6.60 6.15 -2.72
CA PRO A 130 -7.44 5.82 -1.57
C PRO A 130 -6.65 5.46 -0.31
N TRP A 131 -5.55 4.76 -0.43
CA TRP A 131 -4.75 4.29 0.72
C TRP A 131 -4.00 5.42 1.40
N GLU A 132 -3.36 6.27 0.60
CA GLU A 132 -2.62 7.42 1.12
C GLU A 132 -3.57 8.51 1.64
N ARG A 133 -4.74 8.68 1.01
CA ARG A 133 -5.80 9.54 1.56
C ARG A 133 -6.26 9.09 2.95
N ALA A 134 -6.45 7.78 3.16
CA ALA A 134 -6.82 7.24 4.47
C ALA A 134 -5.71 7.45 5.51
N ARG A 135 -4.43 7.18 5.17
CA ARG A 135 -3.29 7.47 6.05
C ARG A 135 -3.19 8.94 6.41
N ARG A 136 -3.31 9.80 5.40
CA ARG A 136 -3.31 11.25 5.59
C ARG A 136 -4.46 11.70 6.52
N ALA A 137 -5.66 11.20 6.32
CA ALA A 137 -6.81 11.52 7.17
C ALA A 137 -6.59 11.10 8.63
N GLY A 138 -6.08 9.89 8.85
CA GLY A 138 -5.72 9.40 10.18
C GLY A 138 -4.65 10.27 10.87
N PHE A 139 -3.61 10.67 10.12
CA PHE A 139 -2.56 11.57 10.62
C PHE A 139 -3.13 12.93 11.03
N ILE A 140 -3.88 13.58 10.14
CA ILE A 140 -4.46 14.90 10.40
C ILE A 140 -5.41 14.86 11.60
N SER A 141 -6.28 13.85 11.66
CA SER A 141 -7.22 13.68 12.77
C SER A 141 -6.53 13.52 14.12
N ALA A 142 -5.44 12.75 14.17
CA ALA A 142 -4.70 12.50 15.41
C ALA A 142 -3.81 13.69 15.80
N ALA A 143 -3.20 14.38 14.85
CA ALA A 143 -2.28 15.48 15.11
C ALA A 143 -2.89 16.53 16.05
N ALA A 144 -4.10 16.99 15.76
CA ALA A 144 -4.79 17.99 16.57
C ALA A 144 -5.00 17.53 18.02
N SER A 145 -5.32 16.26 18.25
CA SER A 145 -5.54 15.71 19.61
C SER A 145 -4.25 15.47 20.38
N LEU A 146 -3.12 15.38 19.69
CA LEU A 146 -1.79 15.10 20.27
C LEU A 146 -0.95 16.36 20.46
N GLY A 147 -1.52 17.56 20.19
CA GLY A 147 -0.82 18.83 20.33
C GLY A 147 0.18 19.12 19.20
N LEU A 148 0.06 18.43 18.07
CA LEU A 148 0.80 18.73 16.86
C LEU A 148 0.03 19.76 16.03
N GLU A 149 0.71 20.81 15.59
CA GLU A 149 0.16 21.79 14.64
C GLU A 149 0.51 21.36 13.22
N LEU A 150 -0.52 21.02 12.43
CA LEU A 150 -0.34 20.73 11.00
C LEU A 150 -0.20 22.06 10.25
N VAL A 151 1.03 22.44 9.92
CA VAL A 151 1.34 23.74 9.29
C VAL A 151 1.28 23.70 7.77
N ALA A 152 1.42 22.52 7.18
CA ALA A 152 1.31 22.33 5.73
C ALA A 152 0.87 20.92 5.37
N ASP A 153 0.13 20.80 4.26
CA ASP A 153 -0.44 19.56 3.77
C ASP A 153 -0.41 19.56 2.24
N ILE A 154 0.45 18.71 1.69
CA ILE A 154 0.73 18.66 0.25
C ILE A 154 0.19 17.34 -0.31
N VAL A 155 -0.74 17.45 -1.25
CA VAL A 155 -1.23 16.30 -2.02
C VAL A 155 -0.61 16.32 -3.41
N GLN A 156 0.11 15.26 -3.75
CA GLN A 156 0.67 15.04 -5.09
C GLN A 156 -0.29 14.16 -5.87
N PRO A 157 -0.77 14.59 -7.05
CA PRO A 157 -1.78 13.84 -7.81
C PRO A 157 -1.35 12.40 -8.11
N GLU A 158 -0.08 12.21 -8.46
CA GLU A 158 0.47 10.90 -8.78
C GLU A 158 1.93 10.82 -8.31
N VAL A 159 2.31 9.68 -7.75
CA VAL A 159 3.69 9.41 -7.30
C VAL A 159 4.15 8.09 -7.87
N GLN A 160 5.07 8.13 -8.82
CA GLN A 160 5.62 6.97 -9.51
C GLN A 160 7.14 6.88 -9.37
N GLN A 161 7.80 8.00 -9.18
CA GLN A 161 9.26 8.11 -9.21
C GLN A 161 9.75 9.17 -8.21
N MET A 162 11.05 9.12 -7.92
CA MET A 162 11.70 10.06 -6.99
C MET A 162 11.44 11.54 -7.33
N ASN A 163 11.35 11.89 -8.61
CA ASN A 163 11.12 13.27 -9.01
C ASN A 163 9.73 13.79 -8.59
N ASP A 164 8.72 12.92 -8.53
CA ASP A 164 7.37 13.32 -8.09
C ASP A 164 7.38 13.68 -6.60
N GLY A 165 8.06 12.86 -5.77
CA GLY A 165 8.28 13.14 -4.36
C GLY A 165 9.13 14.40 -4.13
N ARG A 166 10.18 14.59 -4.96
CA ARG A 166 10.99 15.80 -4.95
C ARG A 166 10.13 17.04 -5.21
N MET A 167 9.28 17.02 -6.23
CA MET A 167 8.38 18.13 -6.54
C MET A 167 7.37 18.40 -5.42
N ALA A 168 6.85 17.36 -4.77
CA ALA A 168 5.98 17.51 -3.61
C ALA A 168 6.69 18.22 -2.44
N PHE A 169 7.94 17.81 -2.14
CA PHE A 169 8.73 18.44 -1.10
C PHE A 169 9.11 19.90 -1.44
N LEU A 170 9.42 20.19 -2.70
CA LEU A 170 9.66 21.58 -3.14
C LEU A 170 8.40 22.46 -2.98
N ARG A 171 7.21 21.91 -3.24
CA ARG A 171 5.94 22.61 -2.99
C ARG A 171 5.74 22.87 -1.50
N LEU A 172 6.12 21.92 -0.63
CA LEU A 172 6.09 22.09 0.81
C LEU A 172 7.00 23.27 1.22
N LEU A 173 8.25 23.29 0.76
CA LEU A 173 9.18 24.39 1.05
C LEU A 173 8.69 25.75 0.52
N ALA A 174 8.00 25.75 -0.61
CA ALA A 174 7.45 26.99 -1.21
C ALA A 174 6.28 27.59 -0.41
N THR A 175 5.72 26.87 0.58
CA THR A 175 4.72 27.45 1.50
C THR A 175 5.33 28.49 2.45
N ASN A 176 6.66 28.52 2.59
CA ASN A 176 7.39 29.33 3.54
C ASN A 176 6.94 29.18 5.01
N THR A 177 6.32 28.04 5.35
CA THR A 177 5.98 27.69 6.73
C THR A 177 7.16 27.03 7.42
N ILE A 178 7.25 27.23 8.73
CA ILE A 178 8.25 26.55 9.57
C ILE A 178 7.64 25.22 10.01
N PHE A 179 8.38 24.13 9.86
CA PHE A 179 8.01 22.79 10.35
C PHE A 179 9.27 22.06 10.81
N ASP A 180 9.14 21.19 11.80
CA ASP A 180 10.21 20.41 12.41
C ASP A 180 10.15 18.93 12.05
N ALA A 181 9.00 18.47 11.52
CA ALA A 181 8.83 17.10 11.03
C ALA A 181 7.88 17.03 9.83
N VAL A 182 8.11 16.03 8.98
CA VAL A 182 7.21 15.71 7.87
C VAL A 182 6.85 14.23 7.87
N PHE A 183 5.55 13.94 7.83
CA PHE A 183 5.04 12.59 7.52
C PHE A 183 4.80 12.47 6.02
N CYS A 184 5.49 11.53 5.41
CA CYS A 184 5.31 11.15 4.02
C CYS A 184 4.52 9.83 3.98
N THR A 185 3.38 9.80 3.32
CA THR A 185 2.50 8.64 3.31
C THR A 185 3.03 7.45 2.51
N SER A 186 4.23 7.56 1.93
CA SER A 186 4.99 6.45 1.35
C SER A 186 6.50 6.68 1.48
N ASP A 187 7.27 5.60 1.47
CA ASP A 187 8.73 5.67 1.56
C ASP A 187 9.37 6.33 0.33
N LEU A 188 8.74 6.25 -0.83
CA LEU A 188 9.22 6.96 -2.01
C LEU A 188 9.15 8.49 -1.83
N LEU A 189 8.05 8.99 -1.27
CA LEU A 189 7.92 10.41 -0.88
C LEU A 189 8.93 10.79 0.19
N ALA A 190 9.09 9.94 1.22
CA ALA A 190 10.03 10.19 2.31
C ALA A 190 11.49 10.20 1.84
N ALA A 191 11.89 9.24 1.01
CA ALA A 191 13.23 9.18 0.44
C ALA A 191 13.53 10.42 -0.43
N ALA A 192 12.55 10.86 -1.20
CA ALA A 192 12.67 12.08 -2.00
C ALA A 192 12.82 13.32 -1.11
N ALA A 193 12.05 13.41 -0.01
CA ALA A 193 12.16 14.50 0.97
C ALA A 193 13.54 14.52 1.63
N VAL A 194 14.07 13.37 2.09
CA VAL A 194 15.42 13.25 2.66
C VAL A 194 16.49 13.69 1.65
N SER A 195 16.39 13.19 0.41
CA SER A 195 17.36 13.56 -0.64
C SER A 195 17.35 15.05 -0.93
N GLU A 196 16.18 15.68 -1.02
CA GLU A 196 16.07 17.10 -1.32
C GLU A 196 16.42 17.98 -0.11
N ALA A 197 16.18 17.51 1.13
CA ALA A 197 16.66 18.17 2.34
C ALA A 197 18.19 18.24 2.36
N HIS A 198 18.87 17.13 2.09
CA HIS A 198 20.33 17.08 1.98
C HIS A 198 20.89 18.00 0.89
N ASN A 199 20.22 18.11 -0.26
CA ASN A 199 20.62 19.01 -1.35
C ASN A 199 20.53 20.50 -0.95
N ARG A 200 19.90 20.80 0.20
CA ARG A 200 19.71 22.13 0.76
C ARG A 200 20.43 22.34 2.09
N ASP A 201 21.39 21.47 2.40
CA ASP A 201 22.15 21.47 3.64
C ASP A 201 21.28 21.37 4.91
N LEU A 202 20.07 20.78 4.78
CA LEU A 202 19.23 20.43 5.93
C LEU A 202 19.61 19.05 6.46
N HIS A 203 19.92 18.97 7.73
CA HIS A 203 20.29 17.73 8.40
C HIS A 203 19.03 16.97 8.88
N VAL A 204 18.90 15.73 8.45
CA VAL A 204 17.85 14.83 8.92
C VAL A 204 18.46 13.90 9.99
N PRO A 205 17.94 13.84 11.21
CA PRO A 205 16.70 14.46 11.71
C PRO A 205 16.88 15.83 12.39
N GLN A 206 18.10 16.40 12.51
CA GLN A 206 18.40 17.51 13.40
C GLN A 206 17.64 18.81 13.04
N ASP A 207 17.55 19.12 11.76
CA ASP A 207 16.82 20.30 11.25
C ASP A 207 15.39 19.93 10.81
N LEU A 208 15.19 18.68 10.39
CA LEU A 208 13.92 18.16 9.89
C LEU A 208 13.80 16.66 10.11
N ALA A 209 12.85 16.20 10.91
CA ALA A 209 12.52 14.80 10.99
C ALA A 209 11.67 14.36 9.78
N VAL A 210 11.96 13.18 9.25
CA VAL A 210 11.22 12.59 8.11
C VAL A 210 10.73 11.19 8.49
N LEU A 211 9.42 10.97 8.40
CA LEU A 211 8.77 9.69 8.66
C LEU A 211 8.13 9.17 7.40
N GLY A 212 8.40 7.91 7.06
CA GLY A 212 7.84 7.20 5.89
C GLY A 212 6.75 6.20 6.22
N PHE A 213 6.32 5.45 5.19
CA PHE A 213 5.36 4.35 5.30
C PHE A 213 5.67 3.28 4.24
N THR A 214 5.60 2.04 4.62
CA THR A 214 5.67 0.74 3.93
C THR A 214 6.88 -0.12 4.25
N ASP A 215 8.00 0.45 4.65
CA ASP A 215 9.31 -0.22 4.77
C ASP A 215 9.70 -0.94 3.47
N ASP A 216 9.52 -0.22 2.36
CA ASP A 216 9.91 -0.73 1.06
C ASP A 216 11.43 -0.71 0.94
N GLY A 217 12.04 -1.90 0.85
CA GLY A 217 13.49 -2.04 0.71
C GLY A 217 14.10 -1.28 -0.47
N SER A 218 13.30 -0.86 -1.45
CA SER A 218 13.77 0.01 -2.54
C SER A 218 14.06 1.43 -2.06
N ALA A 219 13.23 1.97 -1.17
CA ALA A 219 13.45 3.29 -0.59
C ALA A 219 14.66 3.32 0.37
N ALA A 220 14.95 2.21 1.05
CA ALA A 220 16.13 2.08 1.90
C ALA A 220 17.47 2.28 1.15
N GLN A 221 17.49 2.10 -0.16
CA GLN A 221 18.66 2.39 -1.00
C GLN A 221 18.91 3.91 -1.16
N TRP A 222 17.85 4.71 -1.09
CA TRP A 222 17.91 6.16 -1.28
C TRP A 222 17.99 6.96 0.02
N ALA A 223 17.42 6.42 1.09
CA ALA A 223 17.39 7.04 2.40
C ALA A 223 17.79 6.03 3.48
N GLN A 224 19.08 5.72 3.57
CA GLN A 224 19.59 4.88 4.66
C GLN A 224 19.22 5.46 6.01
N GLY A 225 18.58 4.64 6.85
CA GLY A 225 18.15 5.09 8.16
C GLY A 225 16.77 5.78 8.19
N LEU A 226 15.95 5.64 7.15
CA LEU A 226 14.58 6.14 7.15
C LEU A 226 13.72 5.40 8.20
N THR A 227 13.20 6.15 9.17
CA THR A 227 12.16 5.68 10.08
C THR A 227 10.85 5.56 9.32
N THR A 228 10.16 4.44 9.45
CA THR A 228 8.94 4.16 8.68
C THR A 228 7.99 3.23 9.43
N LEU A 229 6.72 3.23 9.04
CA LEU A 229 5.79 2.20 9.44
C LEU A 229 5.81 1.07 8.40
N GLY A 230 6.30 -0.10 8.79
CA GLY A 230 6.48 -1.25 7.91
C GLY A 230 5.19 -2.04 7.70
N VAL A 231 5.08 -2.64 6.53
CA VAL A 231 4.03 -3.59 6.17
C VAL A 231 4.68 -4.91 5.77
N ASP A 232 4.28 -6.00 6.39
CA ASP A 232 4.70 -7.34 5.93
C ASP A 232 3.98 -7.71 4.63
N ALA A 233 4.46 -7.15 3.55
CA ALA A 233 3.89 -7.38 2.22
C ALA A 233 4.00 -8.85 1.77
N ALA A 234 5.10 -9.53 2.14
CA ALA A 234 5.28 -10.94 1.81
C ALA A 234 4.29 -11.82 2.60
N GLY A 235 4.14 -11.55 3.90
CA GLY A 235 3.14 -12.22 4.74
C GLY A 235 1.72 -11.99 4.25
N LEU A 236 1.38 -10.75 3.84
CA LEU A 236 0.09 -10.45 3.21
C LEU A 236 -0.15 -11.31 1.97
N GLY A 237 0.82 -11.38 1.06
CA GLY A 237 0.71 -12.19 -0.16
C GLY A 237 0.57 -13.69 0.12
N ALA A 238 1.38 -14.22 1.04
CA ALA A 238 1.31 -15.62 1.44
C ALA A 238 -0.04 -15.95 2.11
N ARG A 239 -0.57 -15.05 2.94
CA ARG A 239 -1.88 -15.22 3.58
C ARG A 239 -3.03 -15.16 2.58
N ALA A 240 -2.96 -14.23 1.60
CA ALA A 240 -3.94 -14.16 0.52
C ALA A 240 -3.98 -15.45 -0.30
N ALA A 241 -2.80 -16.00 -0.64
CA ALA A 241 -2.72 -17.29 -1.32
C ALA A 241 -3.34 -18.42 -0.49
N GLN A 242 -3.10 -18.45 0.83
CA GLN A 242 -3.69 -19.47 1.69
C GLN A 242 -5.22 -19.39 1.70
N LEU A 243 -5.79 -18.17 1.86
CA LEU A 243 -7.25 -18.00 1.80
C LEU A 243 -7.83 -18.45 0.46
N LEU A 244 -7.16 -18.13 -0.66
CA LEU A 244 -7.60 -18.60 -1.98
C LEU A 244 -7.56 -20.13 -2.08
N LEU A 245 -6.51 -20.78 -1.56
CA LEU A 245 -6.40 -22.25 -1.58
C LEU A 245 -7.48 -22.89 -0.72
N ASP A 246 -7.69 -22.41 0.51
CA ASP A 246 -8.70 -22.92 1.44
C ASP A 246 -10.12 -22.82 0.83
N ARG A 247 -10.39 -21.70 0.15
CA ARG A 247 -11.66 -21.51 -0.59
C ARG A 247 -11.81 -22.46 -1.76
N LEU A 248 -10.75 -22.66 -2.54
CA LEU A 248 -10.75 -23.56 -3.70
C LEU A 248 -10.88 -25.04 -3.32
N GLN A 249 -10.44 -25.39 -2.11
CA GLN A 249 -10.57 -26.74 -1.54
C GLN A 249 -11.89 -26.97 -0.80
N GLY A 250 -12.68 -25.90 -0.60
CA GLY A 250 -13.94 -25.96 0.14
C GLY A 250 -13.76 -26.07 1.65
N GLU A 251 -12.58 -25.74 2.17
CA GLU A 251 -12.25 -25.80 3.59
C GLU A 251 -12.83 -24.62 4.38
N LEU A 252 -13.06 -23.46 3.71
CA LEU A 252 -13.67 -22.28 4.29
C LEU A 252 -15.12 -22.10 3.84
N GLY A 253 -16.03 -22.13 4.79
CA GLY A 253 -17.49 -21.98 4.54
C GLY A 253 -17.96 -20.51 4.45
N ALA A 254 -17.26 -19.56 5.06
CA ALA A 254 -17.64 -18.15 5.12
C ALA A 254 -16.49 -17.23 4.69
N SER A 255 -16.88 -16.04 4.23
CA SER A 255 -15.93 -14.95 3.92
C SER A 255 -15.12 -14.57 5.14
N GLN A 256 -13.85 -14.23 4.93
CA GLN A 256 -12.93 -13.81 5.98
C GLN A 256 -12.55 -12.34 5.81
N TRP A 257 -12.49 -11.62 6.92
CA TRP A 257 -11.93 -10.27 6.98
C TRP A 257 -10.77 -10.27 7.96
N GLU A 258 -9.59 -9.96 7.49
CA GLU A 258 -8.38 -9.89 8.32
C GLU A 258 -7.77 -8.49 8.19
N THR A 259 -7.35 -7.93 9.33
CA THR A 259 -6.57 -6.69 9.35
C THR A 259 -5.16 -7.03 9.79
N LEU A 260 -4.16 -6.62 9.01
CA LEU A 260 -2.75 -6.77 9.35
C LEU A 260 -2.24 -5.52 10.05
N ASP A 261 -1.46 -5.75 11.09
CA ASP A 261 -0.80 -4.69 11.83
C ASP A 261 0.36 -4.10 11.02
N VAL A 262 0.54 -2.78 11.18
CA VAL A 262 1.76 -2.11 10.75
C VAL A 262 2.79 -2.17 11.86
N VAL A 263 4.06 -2.38 11.48
CA VAL A 263 5.18 -2.48 12.43
C VAL A 263 6.03 -1.22 12.31
N PHE A 264 6.25 -0.57 13.45
CA PHE A 264 7.09 0.61 13.48
C PHE A 264 8.57 0.25 13.39
N GLN A 265 9.26 0.79 12.40
CA GLN A 265 10.70 0.59 12.16
C GLN A 265 11.46 1.87 12.51
N ALA A 266 11.82 2.01 13.79
CA ALA A 266 12.63 3.14 14.25
C ALA A 266 14.04 3.08 13.66
N ARG A 267 14.46 4.15 13.02
CA ARG A 267 15.79 4.34 12.46
C ARG A 267 16.31 5.75 12.79
N LEU A 268 17.02 6.39 11.87
CA LEU A 268 17.78 7.62 12.15
C LEU A 268 17.07 8.90 11.71
N SER A 269 15.96 8.83 10.96
CA SER A 269 15.37 10.03 10.35
C SER A 269 14.31 10.73 11.20
N THR A 270 14.05 10.22 12.43
CA THR A 270 13.15 10.88 13.39
C THR A 270 13.73 10.89 14.80
#